data_5a30ef50be56dd1676f5e279dd0dd268
#
_entry.id   5a30ef50be56dd1676f5e279dd0dd268
#
_cell.length_a   1.000
_cell.length_b   1.000
_cell.length_c   1.000
_cell.angle_alpha   90.00
_cell.angle_beta   90.00
_cell.angle_gamma   90.00
#
_symmetry.space_group_name_H-M   'P 1'
#
loop_
_entity.id
_entity.type
_entity.pdbx_description
1 polymer ?
#
loop_
_entity_poly.entity_id
_entity_poly.type
_entity_poly.pdbx_seq_one_letter_code
_entity_poly.pdbx_strand_id
1 'polypeptide(L)' 'MAEDALRFAENVMPIIERIKASGIVSLRGIAEVLDARGIRTARGGKWKATQVGAVMRRMEAQNSRNHP' A
#
# COMPACT_ATOMS: atom_id res chain seq x y z
N MET A 1 3.18 -8.24 14.03
CA MET A 1 4.55 -8.67 13.79
C MET A 1 5.07 -8.13 12.47
N ALA A 2 6.37 -7.95 12.39
CA ALA A 2 6.98 -7.32 11.23
C ALA A 2 6.76 -8.12 9.93
N GLU A 3 6.79 -9.45 10.02
CA GLU A 3 6.57 -10.29 8.86
C GLU A 3 5.19 -10.15 8.28
N ASP A 4 4.18 -10.07 9.14
CA ASP A 4 2.80 -9.91 8.69
C ASP A 4 2.60 -8.58 8.01
N ALA A 5 3.20 -7.52 8.55
CA ALA A 5 3.10 -6.20 7.97
C ALA A 5 3.78 -6.14 6.61
N LEU A 6 4.93 -6.79 6.48
CA LEU A 6 5.65 -6.82 5.21
C LEU A 6 4.87 -7.63 4.17
N ARG A 7 4.35 -8.78 4.56
CA ARG A 7 3.57 -9.61 3.65
C ARG A 7 2.32 -8.87 3.16
N PHE A 8 1.66 -8.17 4.07
CA PHE A 8 0.51 -7.35 3.70
C PHE A 8 0.89 -6.29 2.68
N ALA A 9 2.03 -5.60 2.91
CA ALA A 9 2.50 -4.59 1.99
C ALA A 9 2.82 -5.20 0.62
N GLU A 10 3.45 -6.37 0.60
CA GLU A 10 3.76 -7.06 -0.64
C GLU A 10 2.51 -7.43 -1.43
N ASN A 11 1.46 -7.81 -0.72
CA ASN A 11 0.21 -8.21 -1.36
C ASN A 11 -0.57 -7.02 -1.90
N VAL A 12 -0.50 -5.88 -1.23
CA VAL A 12 -1.29 -4.71 -1.61
C VAL A 12 -0.55 -3.82 -2.61
N MET A 13 0.77 -3.88 -2.62
CA MET A 13 1.56 -2.99 -3.47
C MET A 13 1.26 -3.14 -4.97
N PRO A 14 1.10 -4.36 -5.52
CA PRO A 14 0.73 -4.48 -6.93
C PRO A 14 -0.60 -3.81 -7.26
N ILE A 15 -1.53 -3.83 -6.30
CA ILE A 15 -2.82 -3.17 -6.49
C ILE A 15 -2.63 -1.66 -6.52
N ILE A 16 -1.82 -1.14 -5.60
CA ILE A 16 -1.49 0.29 -5.57
C ILE A 16 -0.83 0.72 -6.89
N GLU A 17 0.08 -0.11 -7.40
CA GLU A 17 0.75 0.20 -8.65
C GLU A 17 -0.23 0.28 -9.82
N ARG A 18 -1.20 -0.59 -9.86
CA ARG A 18 -2.24 -0.56 -10.90
C ARG A 18 -3.09 0.71 -10.80
N ILE A 19 -3.41 1.11 -9.57
CA ILE A 19 -4.18 2.33 -9.35
C ILE A 19 -3.39 3.54 -9.84
N LYS A 20 -2.10 3.59 -9.53
CA LYS A 20 -1.23 4.67 -9.99
C LYS A 20 -1.14 4.69 -11.50
N ALA A 21 -1.03 3.52 -12.12
CA ALA A 21 -0.94 3.41 -13.56
C ALA A 21 -2.21 3.93 -14.26
N SER A 22 -3.34 3.91 -13.57
CA SER A 22 -4.59 4.44 -14.14
C SER A 22 -4.67 5.97 -14.04
N GLY A 23 -3.69 6.62 -13.41
CA GLY A 23 -3.62 8.07 -13.31
C GLY A 23 -3.91 8.63 -11.94
N ILE A 24 -4.26 7.78 -10.96
CA ILE A 24 -4.55 8.21 -9.61
C ILE A 24 -3.26 8.13 -8.80
N VAL A 25 -2.60 9.28 -8.63
CA VAL A 25 -1.27 9.31 -8.01
C VAL A 25 -1.24 9.88 -6.61
N SER A 26 -2.31 10.52 -6.15
CA SER A 26 -2.34 11.05 -4.79
C SER A 26 -2.61 9.92 -3.79
N LEU A 27 -2.00 10.01 -2.60
CA LEU A 27 -2.20 9.01 -1.57
C LEU A 27 -3.68 8.89 -1.18
N ARG A 28 -4.35 10.03 -1.10
CA ARG A 28 -5.75 10.06 -0.77
C ARG A 28 -6.60 9.37 -1.84
N GLY A 29 -6.30 9.64 -3.10
CA GLY A 29 -7.03 9.01 -4.20
C GLY A 29 -6.84 7.50 -4.22
N ILE A 30 -5.61 7.06 -3.97
CA ILE A 30 -5.31 5.62 -3.90
C ILE A 30 -6.08 4.98 -2.75
N ALA A 31 -6.12 5.65 -1.59
CA ALA A 31 -6.85 5.14 -0.44
C ALA A 31 -8.35 4.99 -0.76
N GLU A 32 -8.93 5.97 -1.45
CA GLU A 32 -10.33 5.91 -1.81
C GLU A 32 -10.64 4.75 -2.75
N VAL A 33 -9.75 4.48 -3.70
CA VAL A 33 -9.94 3.37 -4.62
C VAL A 33 -9.81 2.03 -3.89
N LEU A 34 -8.86 1.92 -2.97
CA LEU A 34 -8.70 0.70 -2.19
C LEU A 34 -9.96 0.40 -1.37
N ASP A 35 -10.52 1.44 -0.74
CA ASP A 35 -11.77 1.28 0.00
C ASP A 35 -12.92 0.89 -0.92
N ALA A 36 -13.01 1.52 -2.08
CA ALA A 36 -14.09 1.24 -3.03
C ALA A 36 -14.02 -0.19 -3.55
N ARG A 37 -12.84 -0.77 -3.63
CA ARG A 37 -12.66 -2.15 -4.04
C ARG A 37 -12.89 -3.15 -2.91
N GLY A 38 -13.19 -2.67 -1.71
CA GLY A 38 -13.43 -3.52 -0.57
C GLY A 38 -12.15 -4.09 0.04
N ILE A 39 -11.00 -3.54 -0.30
CA ILE A 39 -9.73 -3.96 0.27
C ILE A 39 -9.59 -3.28 1.63
N ARG A 40 -9.29 -4.06 2.65
CA ARG A 40 -9.15 -3.52 4.01
C ARG A 40 -7.68 -3.35 4.38
N THR A 41 -7.43 -2.48 5.36
CA THR A 41 -6.08 -2.34 5.91
C THR A 41 -5.71 -3.59 6.68
N ALA A 42 -4.45 -3.67 7.10
CA ALA A 42 -3.98 -4.82 7.87
C ALA A 42 -4.79 -5.03 9.16
N ARG A 43 -5.36 -3.94 9.70
CA ARG A 43 -6.19 -4.02 10.90
C ARG A 43 -7.67 -4.18 10.58
N GLY A 44 -8.02 -4.26 9.31
CA GLY A 44 -9.40 -4.43 8.88
C GLY A 44 -10.19 -3.15 8.77
N GLY A 45 -9.53 -2.00 8.88
CA GLY A 45 -10.19 -0.69 8.79
C GLY A 45 -10.17 -0.09 7.40
N LYS A 46 -10.61 1.15 7.31
CA LYS A 46 -10.60 1.89 6.06
C LYS A 46 -9.22 2.45 5.77
N TRP A 47 -8.96 2.64 4.48
CA TRP A 47 -7.70 3.22 4.04
C TRP A 47 -7.69 4.72 4.20
N LYS A 48 -6.56 5.24 4.65
CA LYS A 48 -6.30 6.69 4.70
C LYS A 48 -4.97 6.95 4.00
N ALA A 49 -4.76 8.20 3.61
CA ALA A 49 -3.53 8.58 2.91
C ALA A 49 -2.28 8.15 3.68
N THR A 50 -2.28 8.31 5.00
CA THR A 50 -1.13 7.93 5.83
C THR A 50 -0.82 6.44 5.74
N GLN A 51 -1.85 5.62 5.61
CA GLN A 51 -1.67 4.17 5.54
C GLN A 51 -1.12 3.75 4.18
N VAL A 52 -1.58 4.39 3.11
CA VAL A 52 -1.01 4.15 1.79
C VAL A 52 0.46 4.54 1.79
N GLY A 53 0.78 5.70 2.34
CA GLY A 53 2.16 6.16 2.44
C GLY A 53 3.03 5.20 3.27
N ALA A 54 2.47 4.65 4.35
CA ALA A 54 3.21 3.72 5.19
C ALA A 54 3.55 2.43 4.44
N VAL A 55 2.60 1.91 3.64
CA VAL A 55 2.84 0.73 2.83
C VAL A 55 3.94 1.01 1.82
N MET A 56 3.86 2.14 1.14
CA MET A 56 4.85 2.49 0.12
C MET A 56 6.24 2.64 0.71
N ARG A 57 6.35 3.28 1.88
CA ARG A 57 7.64 3.44 2.54
C ARG A 57 8.21 2.12 2.99
N ARG A 58 7.37 1.22 3.46
CA ARG A 58 7.81 -0.10 3.89
C ARG A 58 8.38 -0.89 2.72
N MET A 59 7.71 -0.84 1.58
CA MET A 59 8.19 -1.53 0.39
C MET A 59 9.49 -0.91 -0.13
N GLU A 60 9.58 0.41 -0.06
CA GLU A 60 10.78 1.12 -0.47
C GLU A 60 11.97 0.75 0.40
N ALA A 61 11.76 0.68 1.72
CA ALA A 61 12.80 0.28 2.65
C ALA A 61 13.26 -1.16 2.39
N GLN A 62 12.31 -2.03 2.05
CA GLN A 62 12.64 -3.43 1.75
C GLN A 62 13.46 -3.52 0.47
N ASN A 63 13.10 -2.75 -0.56
CA ASN A 63 13.86 -2.72 -1.80
C ASN A 63 15.27 -2.20 -1.58
N SER A 64 15.41 -1.18 -0.74
CA SER A 64 16.73 -0.62 -0.43
C SER A 64 17.62 -1.64 0.28
N ARG A 65 17.03 -2.45 1.14
CA ARG A 65 17.77 -3.49 1.85
C ARG A 65 18.25 -4.59 0.93
N ASN A 66 17.42 -4.92 -0.06
CA ASN A 66 17.74 -6.01 -0.99
C ASN A 66 18.61 -5.55 -2.14
N HIS A 67 18.88 -4.29 -2.24
CA HIS A 67 19.68 -3.75 -3.32
C HIS A 67 21.18 -3.98 -3.01
N PRO A 68 21.93 -4.58 -3.91
CA PRO A 68 23.34 -4.82 -3.69
C PRO A 68 24.16 -3.55 -3.61
#